data_47ff8c4f9ee42f3e72d841c24d4bd9f4
#
_entry.id   47ff8c4f9ee42f3e72d841c24d4bd9f4
#
_cell.length_a   1.000
_cell.length_b   1.000
_cell.length_c   1.000
_cell.angle_alpha   90.00
_cell.angle_beta   90.00
_cell.angle_gamma   90.00
#
_symmetry.space_group_name_H-M   'P 1'
#
loop_
_entity.id
_entity.type
_entity.pdbx_description
1 polymer ?
#
loop_
_entity_poly.entity_id
_entity_poly.type
_entity_poly.pdbx_seq_one_letter_code
_entity_poly.pdbx_strand_id
1 'polypeptide(L)'
;MNLRNKLINFIYPRTCALCGDVLGDSTDYICPVCRPMIEYPSDPVCLRCGSEITDTEQELCADCTRHTRSFIQGYPAMKYQYPLDESIAAFKYHNQRDHAQFYANEIIKRHGKKLLGLGIDALVPIPIHKRKLQKRGYNQAEILAD
;
A
#
# COMPACT_ATOMS: atom_id res chain seq x y z
N MET A 1 -13.25 -25.02 6.53
CA MET A 1 -13.72 -23.84 5.78
C MET A 1 -15.23 -23.88 5.72
N ASN A 2 -15.93 -22.88 6.26
CA ASN A 2 -17.37 -22.90 6.50
C ASN A 2 -18.14 -22.78 5.17
N LEU A 3 -19.24 -23.51 4.97
CA LEU A 3 -20.07 -23.52 3.76
C LEU A 3 -20.53 -22.11 3.35
N ARG A 4 -20.79 -21.25 4.34
CA ARG A 4 -21.11 -19.83 4.19
C ARG A 4 -19.99 -19.06 3.46
N ASN A 5 -18.72 -19.33 3.81
CA ASN A 5 -17.57 -18.66 3.18
C ASN A 5 -17.37 -19.13 1.72
N LYS A 6 -17.69 -20.40 1.42
CA LYS A 6 -17.66 -20.89 0.03
C LYS A 6 -18.72 -20.20 -0.84
N LEU A 7 -19.92 -20.01 -0.28
CA LEU A 7 -21.01 -19.35 -1.00
C LEU A 7 -20.71 -17.86 -1.24
N ILE A 8 -20.14 -17.17 -0.25
CA ILE A 8 -19.72 -15.76 -0.37
C ILE A 8 -18.62 -15.64 -1.43
N ASN A 9 -17.60 -16.50 -1.39
CA ASN A 9 -16.51 -16.47 -2.39
C ASN A 9 -16.99 -16.83 -3.81
N PHE A 10 -18.08 -17.57 -3.95
CA PHE A 10 -18.68 -17.86 -5.25
C PHE A 10 -19.40 -16.63 -5.83
N ILE A 11 -20.10 -15.86 -4.99
CA ILE A 11 -20.86 -14.66 -5.41
C ILE A 11 -19.93 -13.43 -5.54
N TYR A 12 -18.94 -13.32 -4.63
CA TYR A 12 -17.94 -12.24 -4.58
C TYR A 12 -16.55 -12.87 -4.52
N PRO A 13 -16.02 -13.36 -5.64
CA PRO A 13 -14.69 -13.93 -5.67
C PRO A 13 -13.65 -12.84 -5.41
N ARG A 14 -12.61 -13.20 -4.66
CA ARG A 14 -11.47 -12.30 -4.52
C ARG A 14 -10.80 -12.08 -5.86
N THR A 15 -10.41 -10.84 -6.11
CA THR A 15 -9.74 -10.45 -7.35
C THR A 15 -8.33 -9.98 -7.08
N CYS A 16 -7.48 -10.11 -8.08
CA CYS A 16 -6.12 -9.60 -8.05
C CYS A 16 -6.14 -8.08 -7.92
N ALA A 17 -5.41 -7.55 -6.93
CA ALA A 17 -5.36 -6.11 -6.68
C ALA A 17 -4.75 -5.29 -7.83
N LEU A 18 -4.03 -5.92 -8.79
CA LEU A 18 -3.41 -5.22 -9.92
C LEU A 18 -4.19 -5.38 -11.22
N CYS A 19 -4.56 -6.61 -11.64
CA CYS A 19 -5.23 -6.84 -12.91
C CYS A 19 -6.75 -7.06 -12.80
N GLY A 20 -7.28 -7.27 -11.59
CA GLY A 20 -8.70 -7.56 -11.39
C GLY A 20 -9.13 -9.00 -11.68
N ASP A 21 -8.24 -9.89 -12.13
CA ASP A 21 -8.55 -11.29 -12.39
C ASP A 21 -8.93 -12.03 -11.12
N VAL A 22 -9.83 -13.00 -11.24
CA VAL A 22 -10.29 -13.82 -10.12
C VAL A 22 -9.15 -14.70 -9.59
N LEU A 23 -8.90 -14.63 -8.29
CA LEU A 23 -7.81 -15.37 -7.62
C LEU A 23 -8.17 -16.82 -7.24
N GLY A 24 -9.44 -17.22 -7.39
CA GLY A 24 -9.91 -18.55 -7.00
C GLY A 24 -9.69 -18.82 -5.50
N ASP A 25 -9.14 -19.99 -5.19
CA ASP A 25 -8.86 -20.41 -3.79
C ASP A 25 -7.52 -19.91 -3.25
N SER A 26 -6.83 -19.03 -3.99
CA SER A 26 -5.57 -18.44 -3.53
C SER A 26 -5.74 -17.67 -2.22
N THR A 27 -4.79 -17.80 -1.32
CA THR A 27 -4.69 -16.98 -0.09
C THR A 27 -4.02 -15.63 -0.35
N ASP A 28 -3.39 -15.47 -1.52
CA ASP A 28 -2.77 -14.21 -1.94
C ASP A 28 -3.81 -13.19 -2.41
N TYR A 29 -3.45 -11.92 -2.41
CA TYR A 29 -4.26 -10.80 -2.89
C TYR A 29 -3.82 -10.32 -4.29
N ILE A 30 -2.91 -11.05 -4.91
CA ILE A 30 -2.32 -10.75 -6.21
C ILE A 30 -2.02 -12.06 -6.94
N CYS A 31 -2.28 -12.11 -8.25
CA CYS A 31 -2.01 -13.29 -9.06
C CYS A 31 -0.50 -13.48 -9.33
N PRO A 32 -0.05 -14.71 -9.66
CA PRO A 32 1.35 -14.99 -9.95
C PRO A 32 1.91 -14.19 -11.14
N VAL A 33 1.07 -13.82 -12.10
CA VAL A 33 1.47 -13.00 -13.27
C VAL A 33 1.80 -11.57 -12.87
N CYS A 34 1.02 -10.99 -11.96
CA CYS A 34 1.22 -9.61 -11.51
C CYS A 34 2.30 -9.49 -10.42
N ARG A 35 2.61 -10.56 -9.69
CA ARG A 35 3.59 -10.53 -8.59
C ARG A 35 4.96 -9.98 -9.01
N PRO A 36 5.58 -10.40 -10.13
CA PRO A 36 6.87 -9.87 -10.57
C PRO A 36 6.82 -8.44 -11.12
N MET A 37 5.62 -7.88 -11.36
CA MET A 37 5.46 -6.51 -11.85
C MET A 37 5.54 -5.46 -10.74
N ILE A 38 5.53 -5.89 -9.47
CA ILE A 38 5.66 -4.97 -8.34
C ILE A 38 7.12 -4.61 -8.17
N GLU A 39 7.40 -3.33 -8.26
CA GLU A 39 8.73 -2.80 -7.95
C GLU A 39 8.77 -2.20 -6.54
N TYR A 40 9.90 -2.43 -5.89
CA TYR A 40 10.17 -1.96 -4.55
C TYR A 40 11.33 -0.96 -4.58
N PRO A 41 11.32 0.05 -3.69
CA PRO A 41 12.49 0.91 -3.52
C PRO A 41 13.72 0.09 -3.16
N SER A 42 14.82 0.34 -3.86
CA SER A 42 16.14 -0.28 -3.67
C SER A 42 17.13 0.73 -3.08
N ASP A 43 18.12 0.23 -2.33
CA ASP A 43 19.19 1.08 -1.80
C ASP A 43 20.09 1.62 -2.93
N PRO A 44 20.65 2.83 -2.76
CA PRO A 44 20.50 3.71 -1.61
C PRO A 44 19.16 4.47 -1.61
N VAL A 45 18.60 4.67 -0.42
CA VAL A 45 17.35 5.43 -0.23
C VAL A 45 17.56 6.64 0.66
N CYS A 46 16.81 7.69 0.41
CA CYS A 46 16.77 8.89 1.24
C CYS A 46 16.42 8.54 2.69
N LEU A 47 17.28 8.89 3.64
CA LEU A 47 17.07 8.58 5.07
C LEU A 47 15.81 9.24 5.65
N ARG A 48 15.29 10.29 5.01
CA ARG A 48 14.07 10.96 5.47
C ARG A 48 12.80 10.43 4.82
N CYS A 49 12.68 10.42 3.50
CA CYS A 49 11.43 10.03 2.84
C CYS A 49 11.42 8.60 2.29
N GLY A 50 12.59 7.93 2.22
CA GLY A 50 12.72 6.58 1.71
C GLY A 50 12.68 6.46 0.17
N SER A 51 12.63 7.56 -0.56
CA SER A 51 12.76 7.54 -2.02
C SER A 51 14.15 7.11 -2.44
N GLU A 52 14.27 6.36 -3.53
CA GLU A 52 15.57 6.01 -4.11
C GLU A 52 16.39 7.26 -4.45
N ILE A 53 17.68 7.17 -4.25
CA ILE A 53 18.67 8.17 -4.64
C ILE A 53 19.73 7.52 -5.52
N THR A 54 20.24 8.24 -6.49
CA THR A 54 21.24 7.72 -7.43
C THR A 54 22.68 7.86 -6.92
N ASP A 55 22.90 8.82 -6.03
CA ASP A 55 24.20 9.12 -5.48
C ASP A 55 24.34 8.47 -4.09
N THR A 56 25.27 7.53 -3.97
CA THR A 56 25.54 6.79 -2.72
C THR A 56 26.16 7.62 -1.61
N GLU A 57 26.72 8.80 -1.93
CA GLU A 57 27.28 9.71 -0.94
C GLU A 57 26.23 10.64 -0.32
N GLN A 58 25.03 10.71 -0.92
CA GLN A 58 23.95 11.53 -0.41
C GLN A 58 23.06 10.77 0.57
N GLU A 59 22.79 11.36 1.71
CA GLU A 59 21.85 10.85 2.71
C GLU A 59 20.40 11.26 2.41
N LEU A 60 20.19 12.38 1.76
CA LEU A 60 18.87 12.96 1.47
C LEU A 60 18.69 13.19 -0.03
N CYS A 61 17.48 12.92 -0.52
CA CYS A 61 17.13 13.28 -1.89
C CYS A 61 17.03 14.81 -2.07
N ALA A 62 17.12 15.28 -3.30
CA ALA A 62 17.08 16.70 -3.63
C ALA A 62 15.82 17.43 -3.08
N ASP A 63 14.68 16.75 -3.00
CA ASP A 63 13.45 17.31 -2.42
C ASP A 63 13.55 17.48 -0.89
N CYS A 64 14.04 16.45 -0.17
CA CYS A 64 14.23 16.52 1.28
C CYS A 64 15.35 17.47 1.70
N THR A 65 16.33 17.73 0.84
CA THR A 65 17.37 18.76 1.06
C THR A 65 16.78 20.17 0.95
N ARG A 66 15.91 20.37 -0.04
CA ARG A 66 15.30 21.71 -0.29
C ARG A 66 14.14 22.04 0.65
N HIS A 67 13.41 21.02 1.12
CA HIS A 67 12.20 21.22 1.92
C HIS A 67 12.31 20.54 3.27
N THR A 68 12.23 21.35 4.35
CA THR A 68 12.13 20.80 5.70
C THR A 68 10.83 20.01 5.86
N ARG A 69 10.94 18.78 6.36
CA ARG A 69 9.81 17.90 6.64
C ARG A 69 9.60 17.79 8.15
N SER A 70 8.33 17.75 8.57
CA SER A 70 7.96 17.61 9.99
C SER A 70 8.02 16.17 10.50
N PHE A 71 8.01 15.17 9.61
CA PHE A 71 8.14 13.77 9.98
C PHE A 71 9.62 13.35 10.07
N ILE A 72 9.91 12.36 10.90
CA ILE A 72 11.27 11.85 11.13
C ILE A 72 11.70 10.99 9.94
N GLN A 73 10.90 9.99 9.55
CA GLN A 73 11.23 9.06 8.46
C GLN A 73 9.98 8.56 7.74
N GLY A 74 10.08 8.37 6.43
CA GLY A 74 9.08 7.72 5.58
C GLY A 74 9.50 6.28 5.25
N TYR A 75 8.51 5.41 5.11
CA TYR A 75 8.70 3.99 4.79
C TYR A 75 7.87 3.61 3.57
N PRO A 76 8.32 3.92 2.34
CA PRO A 76 7.60 3.54 1.13
C PRO A 76 7.61 2.02 0.95
N ALA A 77 6.44 1.44 0.79
CA ALA A 77 6.31 -0.01 0.63
C ALA A 77 6.62 -0.47 -0.80
N MET A 78 6.20 0.29 -1.81
CA MET A 78 6.31 -0.05 -3.23
C MET A 78 6.55 1.23 -4.05
N LYS A 79 7.09 1.08 -5.27
CA LYS A 79 7.22 2.19 -6.23
C LYS A 79 5.85 2.53 -6.82
N TYR A 80 5.53 3.83 -6.90
CA TYR A 80 4.28 4.32 -7.49
C TYR A 80 4.42 4.45 -9.00
N GLN A 81 4.21 3.34 -9.69
CA GLN A 81 4.27 3.23 -11.16
C GLN A 81 3.35 2.11 -11.63
N TYR A 82 3.16 1.96 -12.95
CA TYR A 82 2.37 0.87 -13.51
C TYR A 82 2.88 -0.50 -13.06
N PRO A 83 2.01 -1.43 -12.68
CA PRO A 83 0.54 -1.38 -12.63
C PRO A 83 -0.02 -0.89 -11.27
N LEU A 84 0.82 -0.54 -10.30
CA LEU A 84 0.39 -0.17 -8.95
C LEU A 84 -0.39 1.14 -8.91
N ASP A 85 -0.06 2.11 -9.73
CA ASP A 85 -0.76 3.40 -9.83
C ASP A 85 -2.22 3.24 -10.25
N GLU A 86 -2.50 2.36 -11.23
CA GLU A 86 -3.87 2.01 -11.63
C GLU A 86 -4.63 1.29 -10.51
N SER A 87 -3.98 0.35 -9.83
CA SER A 87 -4.54 -0.34 -8.68
C SER A 87 -4.92 0.65 -7.55
N ILE A 88 -4.04 1.59 -7.23
CA ILE A 88 -4.32 2.63 -6.24
C ILE A 88 -5.44 3.56 -6.71
N ALA A 89 -5.55 3.84 -8.00
CA ALA A 89 -6.67 4.59 -8.56
C ALA A 89 -7.99 3.82 -8.40
N ALA A 90 -8.01 2.52 -8.68
CA ALA A 90 -9.17 1.66 -8.46
C ALA A 90 -9.58 1.61 -6.98
N PHE A 91 -8.63 1.49 -6.07
CA PHE A 91 -8.84 1.56 -4.62
C PHE A 91 -9.40 2.92 -4.20
N LYS A 92 -9.01 4.03 -4.84
CA LYS A 92 -9.51 5.37 -4.50
C LYS A 92 -10.85 5.73 -5.12
N TYR A 93 -11.15 5.22 -6.32
CA TYR A 93 -12.24 5.76 -7.13
C TYR A 93 -13.26 4.72 -7.60
N HIS A 94 -12.93 3.42 -7.58
CA HIS A 94 -13.79 2.34 -8.08
C HIS A 94 -14.29 1.40 -6.97
N ASN A 95 -14.26 1.85 -5.71
CA ASN A 95 -14.76 1.11 -4.54
C ASN A 95 -14.09 -0.28 -4.32
N GLN A 96 -12.87 -0.46 -4.80
CA GLN A 96 -12.10 -1.71 -4.64
C GLN A 96 -11.44 -1.77 -3.26
N ARG A 97 -12.27 -1.85 -2.20
CA ARG A 97 -11.80 -1.84 -0.81
C ARG A 97 -10.92 -3.02 -0.47
N ASP A 98 -11.17 -4.18 -1.10
CA ASP A 98 -10.42 -5.41 -0.87
C ASP A 98 -8.92 -5.29 -1.24
N HIS A 99 -8.57 -4.33 -2.09
CA HIS A 99 -7.17 -4.03 -2.39
C HIS A 99 -6.38 -3.58 -1.14
N ALA A 100 -7.04 -3.07 -0.09
CA ALA A 100 -6.40 -2.69 1.16
C ALA A 100 -5.59 -3.83 1.78
N GLN A 101 -6.11 -5.06 1.72
CA GLN A 101 -5.43 -6.24 2.25
C GLN A 101 -4.08 -6.49 1.55
N PHE A 102 -4.04 -6.29 0.24
CA PHE A 102 -2.80 -6.36 -0.52
C PHE A 102 -1.79 -5.32 -0.03
N TYR A 103 -2.19 -4.05 0.06
CA TYR A 103 -1.29 -2.97 0.49
C TYR A 103 -0.82 -3.16 1.93
N ALA A 104 -1.72 -3.51 2.85
CA ALA A 104 -1.38 -3.77 4.24
C ALA A 104 -0.35 -4.91 4.35
N ASN A 105 -0.56 -6.02 3.62
CA ASN A 105 0.39 -7.13 3.60
C ASN A 105 1.76 -6.72 3.07
N GLU A 106 1.84 -5.93 1.99
CA GLU A 106 3.13 -5.48 1.46
C GLU A 106 3.84 -4.52 2.43
N ILE A 107 3.12 -3.64 3.12
CA ILE A 107 3.66 -2.78 4.18
C ILE A 107 4.22 -3.63 5.33
N ILE A 108 3.45 -4.60 5.81
CA ILE A 108 3.86 -5.47 6.92
C ILE A 108 5.06 -6.34 6.54
N LYS A 109 5.05 -6.95 5.37
CA LYS A 109 6.17 -7.76 4.88
C LYS A 109 7.47 -6.97 4.82
N ARG A 110 7.40 -5.72 4.32
CA ARG A 110 8.59 -4.90 4.11
C ARG A 110 9.08 -4.20 5.37
N HIS A 111 8.18 -3.66 6.15
CA HIS A 111 8.50 -2.76 7.24
C HIS A 111 8.06 -3.23 8.62
N GLY A 112 7.28 -4.32 8.72
CA GLY A 112 6.66 -4.76 9.98
C GLY A 112 7.65 -4.92 11.13
N LYS A 113 8.78 -5.61 10.91
CA LYS A 113 9.82 -5.77 11.94
C LYS A 113 10.39 -4.42 12.41
N LYS A 114 10.64 -3.51 11.48
CA LYS A 114 11.19 -2.18 11.78
C LYS A 114 10.17 -1.33 12.53
N LEU A 115 8.92 -1.32 12.08
CA LEU A 115 7.82 -0.58 12.71
C LEU A 115 7.57 -1.05 14.15
N LEU A 116 7.58 -2.36 14.39
CA LEU A 116 7.47 -2.93 15.75
C LEU A 116 8.62 -2.48 16.66
N GLY A 117 9.83 -2.34 16.12
CA GLY A 117 11.01 -1.89 16.89
C GLY A 117 11.02 -0.39 17.20
N LEU A 118 10.15 0.42 16.59
CA LEU A 118 10.08 1.87 16.82
C LEU A 118 9.29 2.25 18.08
N GLY A 119 8.62 1.32 18.77
CA GLY A 119 7.80 1.62 19.94
C GLY A 119 6.65 2.58 19.61
N ILE A 120 5.95 2.36 18.51
CA ILE A 120 4.84 3.21 18.05
C ILE A 120 3.64 3.05 18.99
N ASP A 121 3.15 4.17 19.53
CA ASP A 121 1.99 4.19 20.43
C ASP A 121 0.66 4.16 19.68
N ALA A 122 0.60 4.71 18.47
CA ALA A 122 -0.63 4.80 17.69
C ALA A 122 -0.38 4.88 16.18
N LEU A 123 -1.30 4.32 15.39
CA LEU A 123 -1.44 4.57 13.96
C LEU A 123 -2.47 5.67 13.74
N VAL A 124 -2.07 6.74 13.08
CA VAL A 124 -2.95 7.89 12.82
C VAL A 124 -3.19 8.01 11.32
N PRO A 125 -4.38 7.59 10.83
CA PRO A 125 -4.71 7.71 9.41
C PRO A 125 -4.86 9.17 9.01
N ILE A 126 -4.24 9.56 7.90
CA ILE A 126 -4.41 10.91 7.36
C ILE A 126 -5.86 11.09 6.91
N PRO A 127 -6.58 12.11 7.46
CA PRO A 127 -7.98 12.33 7.11
C PRO A 127 -8.11 12.83 5.67
N ILE A 128 -9.20 12.43 4.99
CA ILE A 128 -9.54 12.97 3.69
C ILE A 128 -10.57 14.09 3.82
N HIS A 129 -10.58 14.99 2.83
CA HIS A 129 -11.55 16.09 2.79
C HIS A 129 -13.00 15.54 2.73
N LYS A 130 -13.94 16.16 3.47
CA LYS A 130 -15.35 15.73 3.60
C LYS A 130 -16.04 15.41 2.26
N ARG A 131 -15.85 16.26 1.22
CA ARG A 131 -16.42 16.01 -0.12
C ARG A 131 -15.86 14.73 -0.77
N LYS A 132 -14.57 14.44 -0.56
CA LYS A 132 -13.96 13.21 -1.06
C LYS A 132 -14.49 11.99 -0.30
N LEU A 133 -14.68 12.10 1.02
CA LEU A 133 -15.27 11.04 1.84
C LEU A 133 -16.70 10.72 1.39
N GLN A 134 -17.54 11.76 1.16
CA GLN A 134 -18.90 11.58 0.67
C GLN A 134 -18.96 10.89 -0.70
N LYS A 135 -18.07 11.30 -1.64
CA LYS A 135 -18.01 10.70 -2.98
C LYS A 135 -17.47 9.26 -2.96
N ARG A 136 -16.49 8.98 -2.10
CA ARG A 136 -15.73 7.72 -2.06
C ARG A 136 -16.35 6.71 -1.11
N GLY A 137 -17.05 7.18 -0.06
CA GLY A 137 -17.68 6.36 0.97
C GLY A 137 -16.73 5.83 2.04
N TYR A 138 -15.43 6.09 1.96
CA TYR A 138 -14.42 5.63 2.94
C TYR A 138 -13.11 6.42 2.85
N ASN A 139 -12.33 6.36 3.92
CA ASN A 139 -10.95 6.83 3.97
C ASN A 139 -10.00 5.65 3.80
N GLN A 140 -9.16 5.66 2.77
CA GLN A 140 -8.22 4.58 2.49
C GLN A 140 -7.19 4.37 3.60
N ALA A 141 -6.74 5.47 4.22
CA ALA A 141 -5.76 5.39 5.30
C ALA A 141 -6.35 4.72 6.55
N GLU A 142 -7.65 4.91 6.83
CA GLU A 142 -8.35 4.21 7.91
C GLU A 142 -8.39 2.71 7.67
N ILE A 143 -8.83 2.28 6.47
CA ILE A 143 -8.89 0.84 6.14
C ILE A 143 -7.50 0.18 6.19
N LEU A 144 -6.42 0.93 5.94
CA LEU A 144 -5.05 0.40 6.04
C LEU A 144 -4.52 0.40 7.47
N ALA A 145 -5.09 1.19 8.38
CA ALA A 145 -4.68 1.29 9.77
C ALA A 145 -5.42 0.28 10.68
N ASP A 146 -6.60 -0.21 10.26
CA ASP A 146 -7.43 -1.22 10.94
C ASP A 146 -6.88 -2.65 10.72
#